data_6d309e8abd64b767d4ae473786e79bdb
#
_entry.id   6d309e8abd64b767d4ae473786e79bdb
#
_cell.length_a   1.000
_cell.length_b   1.000
_cell.length_c   1.000
_cell.angle_alpha   90.00
_cell.angle_beta   90.00
_cell.angle_gamma   90.00
#
_symmetry.space_group_name_H-M   'P 1'
#
loop_
_entity.id
_entity.type
_entity.pdbx_description
1 polymer ?
#
loop_
_entity_poly.entity_id
_entity_poly.type
_entity_poly.pdbx_seq_one_letter_code
_entity_poly.pdbx_strand_id
1 'polypeptide(L)'
;MFATVQDIRDAAYGVTIPEGPSVEAALDRLITKAEARLLVAVPSIAVRLAAGTLDASLVAGVVEDMVLRIVRNPNGLRSVSIDDYQATIDRALSSGELYVSDAEVALLSPAVSPTRRVGSIRIGVPEWRLPRV
;
A
#
# COMPACT_ATOMS: atom_id res chain seq x y z
N MET A 1 7.92 5.57 -13.93
CA MET A 1 7.05 6.64 -13.44
C MET A 1 5.61 6.19 -13.62
N PHE A 2 4.88 6.00 -12.53
CA PHE A 2 3.51 5.46 -12.55
C PHE A 2 2.47 6.56 -12.42
N ALA A 3 2.79 7.66 -11.75
CA ALA A 3 1.92 8.82 -11.58
C ALA A 3 2.65 10.13 -11.96
N THR A 4 1.90 11.14 -12.34
CA THR A 4 2.41 12.48 -12.68
C THR A 4 1.93 13.53 -11.67
N VAL A 5 2.56 14.71 -11.66
CA VAL A 5 2.11 15.83 -10.83
C VAL A 5 0.66 16.22 -11.15
N GLN A 6 0.27 16.13 -12.43
CA GLN A 6 -1.10 16.42 -12.83
C GLN A 6 -2.09 15.41 -12.27
N ASP A 7 -1.76 14.12 -12.24
CA ASP A 7 -2.60 13.08 -11.64
C ASP A 7 -2.84 13.38 -10.16
N ILE A 8 -1.79 13.81 -9.42
CA ILE A 8 -1.93 14.22 -8.02
C ILE A 8 -2.86 15.41 -7.85
N ARG A 9 -2.78 16.39 -8.75
CA ARG A 9 -3.66 17.58 -8.72
C ARG A 9 -5.12 17.20 -8.99
N ASP A 10 -5.35 16.35 -9.96
CA ASP A 10 -6.68 15.90 -10.36
C ASP A 10 -7.32 15.02 -9.26
N ALA A 11 -6.52 14.20 -8.60
CA ALA A 11 -6.95 13.37 -7.47
C ALA A 11 -7.09 14.14 -6.14
N ALA A 12 -6.58 15.37 -6.05
CA ALA A 12 -6.58 16.18 -4.82
C ALA A 12 -7.94 16.83 -4.52
N TYR A 13 -9.03 16.04 -4.58
CA TYR A 13 -10.37 16.54 -4.28
C TYR A 13 -10.44 17.13 -2.86
N GLY A 14 -10.93 18.37 -2.75
CA GLY A 14 -11.10 19.07 -1.47
C GLY A 14 -9.81 19.70 -0.90
N VAL A 15 -8.69 19.59 -1.60
CA VAL A 15 -7.42 20.24 -1.20
C VAL A 15 -6.90 21.06 -2.36
N THR A 16 -6.61 22.34 -2.10
CA THR A 16 -5.98 23.21 -3.09
C THR A 16 -4.47 23.06 -3.01
N ILE A 17 -3.86 22.51 -4.06
CA ILE A 17 -2.41 22.45 -4.20
C ILE A 17 -1.96 23.73 -4.92
N PRO A 18 -1.10 24.56 -4.31
CA PRO A 18 -0.60 25.77 -4.94
C PRO A 18 0.11 25.46 -6.27
N GLU A 19 0.06 26.40 -7.19
CA GLU A 19 0.84 26.32 -8.42
C GLU A 19 2.21 26.96 -8.24
N GLY A 20 3.20 26.44 -8.95
CA GLY A 20 4.53 27.00 -8.97
C GLY A 20 5.62 25.96 -9.13
N PRO A 21 6.75 26.35 -9.72
CA PRO A 21 7.81 25.40 -10.07
C PRO A 21 8.44 24.72 -8.84
N SER A 22 8.46 25.40 -7.69
CA SER A 22 8.96 24.80 -6.43
C SER A 22 8.03 23.73 -5.88
N VAL A 23 6.72 23.93 -6.01
CA VAL A 23 5.69 22.96 -5.57
C VAL A 23 5.68 21.76 -6.50
N GLU A 24 5.78 21.98 -7.79
CA GLU A 24 5.88 20.89 -8.78
C GLU A 24 7.11 20.04 -8.55
N ALA A 25 8.27 20.65 -8.33
CA ALA A 25 9.49 19.93 -8.01
C ALA A 25 9.39 19.15 -6.68
N ALA A 26 8.66 19.68 -5.70
CA ALA A 26 8.42 18.98 -4.44
C ALA A 26 7.50 17.78 -4.61
N LEU A 27 6.41 17.91 -5.37
CA LEU A 27 5.50 16.82 -5.70
C LEU A 27 6.20 15.73 -6.51
N ASP A 28 7.00 16.09 -7.49
CA ASP A 28 7.77 15.15 -8.31
C ASP A 28 8.74 14.31 -7.47
N ARG A 29 9.39 14.95 -6.49
CA ARG A 29 10.24 14.22 -5.52
C ARG A 29 9.42 13.29 -4.62
N LEU A 30 8.22 13.67 -4.21
CA LEU A 30 7.35 12.82 -3.41
C LEU A 30 6.86 11.61 -4.21
N ILE A 31 6.49 11.82 -5.47
CA ILE A 31 6.10 10.73 -6.39
C ILE A 31 7.26 9.75 -6.55
N THR A 32 8.45 10.25 -6.87
CA THR A 32 9.64 9.41 -7.03
C THR A 32 9.95 8.58 -5.78
N LYS A 33 9.84 9.19 -4.59
CA LYS A 33 10.03 8.48 -3.32
C LYS A 33 8.93 7.44 -3.06
N ALA A 34 7.68 7.77 -3.39
CA ALA A 34 6.55 6.86 -3.24
C ALA A 34 6.73 5.62 -4.12
N GLU A 35 7.07 5.82 -5.38
CA GLU A 35 7.35 4.74 -6.34
C GLU A 35 8.49 3.83 -5.87
N ALA A 36 9.59 4.43 -5.39
CA ALA A 36 10.72 3.67 -4.89
C ALA A 36 10.34 2.80 -3.68
N ARG A 37 9.59 3.35 -2.72
CA ARG A 37 9.11 2.59 -1.55
C ARG A 37 8.14 1.49 -1.93
N LEU A 38 7.24 1.78 -2.87
CA LEU A 38 6.28 0.81 -3.36
C LEU A 38 6.96 -0.39 -4.04
N LEU A 39 7.98 -0.14 -4.86
CA LEU A 39 8.75 -1.20 -5.53
C LEU A 39 9.58 -2.04 -4.53
N VAL A 40 10.01 -1.44 -3.42
CA VAL A 40 10.66 -2.19 -2.34
C VAL A 40 9.67 -3.06 -1.58
N ALA A 41 8.46 -2.52 -1.29
CA ALA A 41 7.41 -3.25 -0.58
C ALA A 41 6.82 -4.40 -1.40
N VAL A 42 6.69 -4.19 -2.72
CA VAL A 42 6.14 -5.19 -3.65
C VAL A 42 7.05 -5.36 -4.86
N PRO A 43 8.13 -6.12 -4.76
CA PRO A 43 9.11 -6.27 -5.85
C PRO A 43 8.56 -6.89 -7.14
N SER A 44 7.43 -7.60 -7.05
CA SER A 44 6.80 -8.25 -8.20
C SER A 44 6.08 -7.30 -9.17
N ILE A 45 5.91 -6.01 -8.82
CA ILE A 45 5.16 -5.04 -9.63
C ILE A 45 5.72 -4.96 -11.05
N ALA A 46 7.02 -4.77 -11.20
CA ALA A 46 7.65 -4.60 -12.52
C ALA A 46 7.43 -5.82 -13.43
N VAL A 47 7.61 -7.01 -12.89
CA VAL A 47 7.41 -8.27 -13.62
C VAL A 47 5.95 -8.46 -14.01
N ARG A 48 5.02 -8.17 -13.10
CA ARG A 48 3.59 -8.32 -13.33
C ARG A 48 3.02 -7.30 -14.31
N LEU A 49 3.52 -6.07 -14.29
CA LEU A 49 3.19 -5.05 -15.29
C LEU A 49 3.67 -5.48 -16.67
N ALA A 50 4.91 -5.96 -16.80
CA ALA A 50 5.45 -6.45 -18.06
C ALA A 50 4.68 -7.68 -18.59
N ALA A 51 4.18 -8.53 -17.70
CA ALA A 51 3.37 -9.71 -18.04
C ALA A 51 1.89 -9.37 -18.30
N GLY A 52 1.43 -8.12 -18.08
CA GLY A 52 0.02 -7.73 -18.20
C GLY A 52 -0.91 -8.34 -17.14
N THR A 53 -0.35 -8.85 -16.04
CA THR A 53 -1.12 -9.45 -14.93
C THR A 53 -1.43 -8.46 -13.80
N LEU A 54 -0.95 -7.23 -13.92
CA LEU A 54 -1.23 -6.11 -13.03
C LEU A 54 -1.54 -4.88 -13.87
N ASP A 55 -2.60 -4.18 -13.52
CA ASP A 55 -2.97 -2.94 -14.20
C ASP A 55 -2.10 -1.78 -13.71
N ALA A 56 -1.54 -1.02 -14.63
CA ALA A 56 -0.73 0.16 -14.32
C ALA A 56 -1.54 1.24 -13.59
N SER A 57 -2.84 1.34 -13.85
CA SER A 57 -3.72 2.30 -13.18
C SER A 57 -3.87 2.03 -11.69
N LEU A 58 -3.85 0.76 -11.27
CA LEU A 58 -3.85 0.40 -9.85
C LEU A 58 -2.57 0.85 -9.15
N VAL A 59 -1.43 0.70 -9.82
CA VAL A 59 -0.14 1.14 -9.28
C VAL A 59 -0.11 2.66 -9.17
N ALA A 60 -0.57 3.36 -10.21
CA ALA A 60 -0.68 4.82 -10.21
C ALA A 60 -1.57 5.30 -9.05
N GLY A 61 -2.76 4.72 -8.89
CA GLY A 61 -3.68 5.07 -7.81
C GLY A 61 -3.08 4.90 -6.40
N VAL A 62 -2.32 3.84 -6.17
CA VAL A 62 -1.61 3.66 -4.89
C VAL A 62 -0.54 4.73 -4.67
N VAL A 63 0.22 5.09 -5.70
CA VAL A 63 1.21 6.17 -5.61
C VAL A 63 0.53 7.51 -5.33
N GLU A 64 -0.58 7.80 -6.01
CA GLU A 64 -1.41 9.00 -5.76
C GLU A 64 -1.90 9.05 -4.31
N ASP A 65 -2.46 7.97 -3.80
CA ASP A 65 -2.94 7.89 -2.42
C ASP A 65 -1.81 8.10 -1.39
N MET A 66 -0.64 7.55 -1.64
CA MET A 66 0.54 7.75 -0.79
C MET A 66 0.97 9.21 -0.73
N VAL A 67 1.01 9.89 -1.88
CA VAL A 67 1.39 11.31 -1.97
C VAL A 67 0.31 12.20 -1.37
N LEU A 68 -0.97 11.94 -1.69
CA LEU A 68 -2.10 12.72 -1.17
C LEU A 68 -2.24 12.63 0.35
N ARG A 69 -1.86 11.52 0.96
CA ARG A 69 -1.81 11.38 2.43
C ARG A 69 -0.93 12.45 3.06
N ILE A 70 0.23 12.73 2.46
CA ILE A 70 1.15 13.79 2.93
C ILE A 70 0.58 15.17 2.62
N VAL A 71 0.09 15.38 1.41
CA VAL A 71 -0.45 16.68 0.97
C VAL A 71 -1.65 17.09 1.83
N ARG A 72 -2.51 16.16 2.21
CA ARG A 72 -3.69 16.40 3.05
C ARG A 72 -3.36 16.58 4.52
N ASN A 73 -2.30 15.96 5.00
CA ASN A 73 -1.92 16.00 6.39
C ASN A 73 -0.40 16.18 6.58
N PRO A 74 0.16 17.32 6.18
CA PRO A 74 1.61 17.55 6.21
C PRO A 74 2.19 17.54 7.63
N ASN A 75 1.36 17.81 8.66
CA ASN A 75 1.76 17.84 10.06
C ASN A 75 1.48 16.53 10.80
N GLY A 76 0.91 15.53 10.14
CA GLY A 76 0.58 14.25 10.74
C GLY A 76 -0.45 14.32 11.87
N LEU A 77 -1.34 15.30 11.86
CA LEU A 77 -2.38 15.47 12.87
C LEU A 77 -3.52 14.48 12.63
N ARG A 78 -3.82 13.65 13.61
CA ARG A 78 -4.90 12.66 13.53
C ARG A 78 -6.27 13.25 13.85
N SER A 79 -6.32 14.15 14.82
CA SER A 79 -7.53 14.86 15.20
C SER A 79 -7.19 16.20 15.83
N VAL A 80 -8.04 17.19 15.58
CA VAL A 80 -8.00 18.49 16.26
C VAL A 80 -9.32 18.61 17.01
N SER A 81 -9.29 18.60 18.34
CA SER A 81 -10.45 18.90 19.17
C SER A 81 -10.53 20.41 19.36
N ILE A 82 -11.70 20.98 19.02
CA ILE A 82 -11.93 22.42 19.11
C ILE A 82 -12.03 22.87 20.56
N ASP A 83 -12.49 22.00 21.47
CA ASP A 83 -12.74 22.36 22.87
C ASP A 83 -11.51 22.25 23.77
N ASP A 84 -10.51 21.42 23.44
CA ASP A 84 -9.36 21.17 24.30
C ASP A 84 -8.00 21.49 23.68
N TYR A 85 -7.93 21.93 22.43
CA TYR A 85 -6.66 22.15 21.68
C TYR A 85 -5.69 20.95 21.72
N GLN A 86 -6.21 19.75 21.93
CA GLN A 86 -5.39 18.54 21.90
C GLN A 86 -5.27 18.02 20.48
N ALA A 87 -4.14 18.32 19.85
CA ALA A 87 -3.76 17.64 18.63
C ALA A 87 -3.20 16.26 19.00
N THR A 88 -3.94 15.20 18.70
CA THR A 88 -3.43 13.85 18.83
C THR A 88 -2.59 13.51 17.61
N ILE A 89 -1.28 13.46 17.78
CA ILE A 89 -0.34 13.07 16.73
C ILE A 89 -0.32 11.54 16.68
N ASP A 90 -0.71 10.98 15.53
CA ASP A 90 -0.50 9.57 15.27
C ASP A 90 0.97 9.35 14.87
N ARG A 91 1.72 8.64 15.72
CA ARG A 91 3.15 8.40 15.48
C ARG A 91 3.44 7.62 14.21
N ALA A 92 2.51 6.80 13.75
CA ALA A 92 2.63 6.07 12.48
C ALA A 92 2.42 6.97 11.26
N LEU A 93 1.62 8.05 11.43
CA LEU A 93 1.28 9.02 10.38
C LEU A 93 1.99 10.37 10.57
N SER A 94 2.56 10.61 11.76
CA SER A 94 3.10 11.90 12.18
C SER A 94 4.51 12.20 11.67
N SER A 95 5.16 11.22 11.06
CA SER A 95 6.51 11.43 10.52
C SER A 95 6.52 12.23 9.22
N GLY A 96 5.35 12.54 8.64
CA GLY A 96 5.26 13.05 7.26
C GLY A 96 5.92 12.10 6.26
N GLU A 97 6.11 10.86 6.70
CA GLU A 97 6.79 9.85 5.89
C GLU A 97 5.81 9.17 4.95
N LEU A 98 6.27 9.00 3.74
CA LEU A 98 5.62 8.12 2.79
C LEU A 98 5.69 6.69 3.33
N TYR A 99 4.56 6.01 3.43
CA TYR A 99 4.51 4.60 3.78
C TYR A 99 3.56 3.86 2.85
N VAL A 100 3.80 2.58 2.70
CA VAL A 100 2.90 1.67 1.99
C VAL A 100 2.12 0.91 3.05
N SER A 101 0.80 0.99 3.00
CA SER A 101 -0.06 0.27 3.95
C SER A 101 -0.14 -1.22 3.59
N ASP A 102 -0.44 -2.06 4.58
CA ASP A 102 -0.63 -3.49 4.35
C ASP A 102 -1.76 -3.78 3.35
N ALA A 103 -2.80 -2.94 3.32
CA ALA A 103 -3.88 -3.05 2.35
C ALA A 103 -3.41 -2.77 0.91
N GLU A 104 -2.55 -1.79 0.71
CA GLU A 104 -1.96 -1.47 -0.60
C GLU A 104 -1.00 -2.57 -1.05
N VAL A 105 -0.20 -3.12 -0.13
CA VAL A 105 0.65 -4.28 -0.39
C VAL A 105 -0.20 -5.48 -0.81
N ALA A 106 -1.29 -5.76 -0.08
CA ALA A 106 -2.19 -6.86 -0.40
C ALA A 106 -2.89 -6.68 -1.76
N LEU A 107 -3.27 -5.44 -2.09
CA LEU A 107 -3.89 -5.11 -3.37
C LEU A 107 -2.97 -5.36 -4.56
N LEU A 108 -1.69 -5.02 -4.43
CA LEU A 108 -0.70 -5.14 -5.49
C LEU A 108 0.06 -6.49 -5.47
N SER A 109 -0.02 -7.23 -4.39
CA SER A 109 0.59 -8.56 -4.29
C SER A 109 -0.18 -9.58 -5.14
N PRO A 110 0.50 -10.59 -5.69
CA PRO A 110 -0.19 -11.68 -6.36
C PRO A 110 -1.15 -12.35 -5.37
N ALA A 111 -2.36 -12.65 -5.85
CA ALA A 111 -3.30 -13.43 -5.06
C ALA A 111 -2.61 -14.72 -4.64
N VAL A 112 -2.38 -14.86 -3.35
CA VAL A 112 -1.95 -16.14 -2.78
C VAL A 112 -3.17 -17.03 -2.89
N SER A 113 -3.23 -17.85 -3.93
CA SER A 113 -4.18 -18.96 -3.93
C SER A 113 -3.86 -19.76 -2.67
N PRO A 114 -4.79 -19.87 -1.73
CA PRO A 114 -4.60 -20.80 -0.64
C PRO A 114 -4.55 -22.17 -1.29
N THR A 115 -3.35 -22.64 -1.59
CA THR A 115 -3.13 -24.07 -1.79
C THR A 115 -3.43 -24.68 -0.43
N ARG A 116 -4.72 -24.88 -0.21
CA ARG A 116 -5.19 -25.74 0.87
C ARG A 116 -4.65 -27.11 0.55
N ARG A 117 -3.42 -27.34 0.95
CA ARG A 117 -2.95 -28.72 1.10
C ARG A 117 -3.82 -29.28 2.22
N VAL A 118 -4.93 -29.84 1.82
CA VAL A 118 -5.63 -30.80 2.66
C VAL A 118 -4.67 -31.98 2.75
N GLY A 119 -3.81 -31.95 3.77
CA GLY A 119 -3.05 -33.11 4.14
C GLY A 119 -4.07 -34.16 4.52
N SER A 120 -4.24 -35.18 3.70
CA SER A 120 -4.96 -36.34 4.12
C SER A 120 -4.15 -36.98 5.25
N ILE A 121 -4.64 -36.84 6.47
CA ILE A 121 -4.14 -37.60 7.60
C ILE A 121 -4.54 -39.04 7.30
N ARG A 122 -3.59 -39.86 6.84
CA ARG A 122 -3.79 -41.31 6.83
C ARG A 122 -3.78 -41.73 8.30
N ILE A 123 -4.96 -41.92 8.84
CA ILE A 123 -5.11 -42.64 10.09
C ILE A 123 -4.77 -44.08 9.75
N GLY A 124 -3.55 -44.47 10.06
CA GLY A 124 -3.18 -45.89 10.02
C GLY A 124 -4.02 -46.60 11.06
N VAL A 125 -4.96 -47.42 10.60
CA VAL A 125 -5.67 -48.36 11.48
C VAL A 125 -4.64 -49.39 11.90
N PRO A 126 -4.31 -49.53 13.20
CA PRO A 126 -3.44 -50.59 13.62
C PRO A 126 -4.13 -51.95 13.31
N GLU A 127 -3.50 -52.76 12.49
CA GLU A 127 -3.95 -54.15 12.29
C GLU A 127 -3.82 -54.90 13.62
N TRP A 128 -4.92 -55.03 14.31
CA TRP A 128 -5.01 -55.96 15.39
C TRP A 128 -4.95 -57.37 14.80
N ARG A 129 -3.76 -57.97 14.81
CA ARG A 129 -3.63 -59.38 14.54
C ARG A 129 -4.39 -60.12 15.63
N LEU A 130 -5.56 -60.57 15.27
CA LEU A 130 -6.23 -61.57 16.08
C LEU A 130 -5.34 -62.84 16.14
N PRO A 131 -5.07 -63.39 17.33
CA PRO A 131 -4.32 -64.60 17.43
C PRO A 131 -5.11 -65.70 16.68
N ARG A 132 -4.45 -66.33 15.74
CA ARG A 132 -5.02 -67.56 15.14
C ARG A 132 -5.08 -68.62 16.20
N VAL A 133 -6.25 -69.10 16.41
CA VAL A 133 -6.49 -70.28 17.26
C VAL A 133 -6.09 -71.48 16.46
#